data_d2294d0cc2dfed362ac736dea517a012
#
_entry.id   d2294d0cc2dfed362ac736dea517a012
#
_cell.length_a   1.000
_cell.length_b   1.000
_cell.length_c   1.000
_cell.angle_alpha   90.00
_cell.angle_beta   90.00
_cell.angle_gamma   90.00
#
_symmetry.space_group_name_H-M   'P 1'
#
loop_
_entity.id
_entity.type
_entity.pdbx_description
1 polymer ?
#
loop_
_entity_poly.entity_id
_entity_poly.type
_entity_poly.pdbx_seq_one_letter_code
_entity_poly.pdbx_strand_id
1 'polypeptide(L)'
;MTYQMKKQWLLAIPVCASLLFLSACQEKPAPSADANTPAAEQKNNASSTLIQGKVERIPLQKNQFCDDQGCTQYDLQTIKTNVPWIDEYFLQRIKKAVPTAFTNENKEAKADAEKVQGINQSTIYVRFISQNNNLATFMIYSYEYSAGAAHGMYHQEFVTFDLNKQKRLALSDILKPNTEATVAQALYEANANWLEQHNITPQKLQLSDNFYYGVNGLVFVYPLYEIAAYAEGMPELKLPYVSAKDVVKAEYLPSLPQYANP
;
A
#
# COMPACT_ATOMS: atom_id res chain seq x y z
N MET A 1 -27.88 -2.21 44.77
CA MET A 1 -28.88 -1.16 44.54
C MET A 1 -29.43 -1.39 43.13
N THR A 2 -30.63 -1.92 43.13
CA THR A 2 -31.50 -2.28 42.01
C THR A 2 -32.15 -1.06 41.41
N TYR A 3 -32.21 -0.94 40.09
CA TYR A 3 -33.28 -0.20 39.44
C TYR A 3 -33.57 -0.81 38.06
N GLN A 4 -34.67 -1.21 37.97
CA GLN A 4 -35.84 -1.75 37.24
C GLN A 4 -36.05 -1.17 35.87
N MET A 5 -36.46 -2.12 35.00
CA MET A 5 -37.09 -2.06 33.66
C MET A 5 -38.37 -1.19 33.63
N LYS A 6 -38.69 -0.64 32.47
CA LYS A 6 -40.06 -0.43 31.89
C LYS A 6 -39.86 0.20 30.48
N LYS A 7 -40.59 -0.04 29.43
CA LYS A 7 -41.75 -0.83 29.07
C LYS A 7 -41.95 -0.59 27.54
N GLN A 8 -42.38 -1.59 26.87
CA GLN A 8 -42.82 -1.65 25.45
C GLN A 8 -43.89 -0.61 25.11
N TRP A 9 -43.91 -0.14 23.87
CA TRP A 9 -45.13 0.26 23.16
C TRP A 9 -45.06 -0.18 21.68
N LEU A 10 -45.99 -1.08 21.37
CA LEU A 10 -46.45 -1.48 20.04
C LEU A 10 -47.57 -0.57 19.59
N LEU A 11 -47.63 -0.18 18.33
CA LEU A 11 -48.84 0.17 17.57
C LEU A 11 -48.44 0.34 16.09
N ALA A 12 -48.76 -0.60 15.25
CA ALA A 12 -49.98 -0.71 14.44
C ALA A 12 -49.87 -0.06 13.03
N ILE A 13 -49.93 -0.93 12.04
CA ILE A 13 -50.02 -0.72 10.59
C ILE A 13 -51.38 -0.05 10.22
N PRO A 14 -51.45 0.71 9.09
CA PRO A 14 -52.39 0.21 8.08
C PRO A 14 -51.82 0.14 6.66
N VAL A 15 -52.25 -0.90 6.01
CA VAL A 15 -52.24 -1.22 4.59
C VAL A 15 -53.14 -0.25 3.84
N CYS A 16 -52.67 0.32 2.72
CA CYS A 16 -53.52 0.83 1.66
C CYS A 16 -52.99 0.37 0.31
N ALA A 17 -53.80 -0.48 -0.31
CA ALA A 17 -53.69 -0.95 -1.69
C ALA A 17 -54.36 0.05 -2.67
N SER A 18 -54.07 -0.16 -3.95
CA SER A 18 -54.68 0.34 -5.18
C SER A 18 -53.92 1.53 -5.87
N LEU A 19 -53.66 1.54 -7.14
CA LEU A 19 -54.32 1.11 -8.38
C LEU A 19 -53.31 1.22 -9.54
N LEU A 20 -53.38 0.28 -10.44
CA LEU A 20 -52.77 0.24 -11.78
C LEU A 20 -53.29 1.35 -12.68
N PHE A 21 -52.42 2.09 -13.37
CA PHE A 21 -52.76 2.76 -14.64
C PHE A 21 -51.74 2.39 -15.69
N LEU A 22 -52.18 1.57 -16.63
CA LEU A 22 -51.63 1.40 -17.96
C LEU A 22 -52.02 2.61 -18.80
N SER A 23 -51.04 3.29 -19.38
CA SER A 23 -51.27 4.24 -20.49
C SER A 23 -50.24 3.96 -21.57
N ALA A 24 -50.69 3.29 -22.60
CA ALA A 24 -50.06 3.26 -23.91
C ALA A 24 -50.40 4.55 -24.66
N CYS A 25 -49.42 5.21 -25.26
CA CYS A 25 -49.59 6.14 -26.38
C CYS A 25 -48.31 6.20 -27.20
N GLN A 26 -48.29 5.55 -28.31
CA GLN A 26 -48.34 6.08 -29.69
C GLN A 26 -47.14 6.92 -30.13
N GLU A 27 -46.40 6.32 -31.06
CA GLU A 27 -45.42 6.93 -31.96
C GLU A 27 -46.02 8.03 -32.83
N LYS A 28 -45.25 9.10 -33.09
CA LYS A 28 -45.41 9.98 -34.22
C LYS A 28 -44.02 10.38 -34.75
N PRO A 29 -43.87 10.49 -36.08
CA PRO A 29 -42.55 10.47 -36.75
C PRO A 29 -41.86 11.83 -36.78
N ALA A 30 -40.55 11.74 -37.04
CA ALA A 30 -39.53 12.79 -37.11
C ALA A 30 -39.82 13.95 -38.08
N PRO A 31 -39.07 15.04 -37.91
CA PRO A 31 -38.33 15.57 -39.06
C PRO A 31 -36.81 15.59 -38.82
N SER A 32 -36.13 15.36 -39.90
CA SER A 32 -34.69 15.33 -40.11
C SER A 32 -34.02 16.71 -40.06
N ALA A 33 -32.67 16.62 -39.82
CA ALA A 33 -31.60 17.62 -40.04
C ALA A 33 -31.36 18.58 -38.86
N ASP A 34 -30.15 18.55 -38.22
CA ASP A 34 -28.89 18.97 -38.81
C ASP A 34 -27.69 18.45 -38.02
N ALA A 35 -26.66 18.15 -38.76
CA ALA A 35 -25.35 17.73 -38.25
C ALA A 35 -24.60 18.93 -37.65
N ASN A 36 -24.09 18.74 -36.42
CA ASN A 36 -22.82 19.20 -35.90
C ASN A 36 -22.84 19.22 -34.37
N THR A 37 -22.75 18.01 -33.79
CA THR A 37 -22.26 17.89 -32.39
C THR A 37 -20.86 17.32 -32.51
N PRO A 38 -19.81 17.97 -31.96
CA PRO A 38 -18.50 17.36 -31.89
C PRO A 38 -18.61 16.07 -31.06
N ALA A 39 -18.20 14.97 -31.66
CA ALA A 39 -18.07 13.71 -30.95
C ALA A 39 -17.23 13.96 -29.71
N ALA A 40 -17.84 13.85 -28.54
CA ALA A 40 -17.12 13.73 -27.32
C ALA A 40 -16.22 12.48 -27.47
N GLU A 41 -14.92 12.69 -27.49
CA GLU A 41 -13.95 11.62 -27.42
C GLU A 41 -14.32 10.74 -26.21
N GLN A 42 -14.90 9.60 -26.50
CA GLN A 42 -14.94 8.51 -25.55
C GLN A 42 -13.48 8.12 -25.29
N LYS A 43 -12.89 8.68 -24.22
CA LYS A 43 -11.70 8.13 -23.63
C LYS A 43 -12.02 6.66 -23.37
N ASN A 44 -11.43 5.78 -24.16
CA ASN A 44 -11.41 4.35 -23.93
C ASN A 44 -10.86 4.15 -22.50
N ASN A 45 -11.76 4.00 -21.55
CA ASN A 45 -11.42 3.44 -20.25
C ASN A 45 -11.02 1.98 -20.51
N ALA A 46 -9.78 1.75 -20.85
CA ALA A 46 -9.20 0.42 -20.74
C ALA A 46 -9.45 -0.01 -19.29
N SER A 47 -10.35 -0.98 -19.10
CA SER A 47 -10.64 -1.57 -17.80
C SER A 47 -9.32 -2.07 -17.24
N SER A 48 -8.82 -1.42 -16.18
CA SER A 48 -7.59 -1.84 -15.54
C SER A 48 -7.79 -3.25 -14.99
N THR A 49 -6.85 -4.15 -15.27
CA THR A 49 -6.86 -5.51 -14.72
C THR A 49 -6.88 -5.43 -13.20
N LEU A 50 -7.92 -5.94 -12.55
CA LEU A 50 -7.96 -6.04 -11.09
C LEU A 50 -6.98 -7.11 -10.63
N ILE A 51 -6.14 -6.74 -9.67
CA ILE A 51 -5.20 -7.67 -9.05
C ILE A 51 -5.97 -8.68 -8.20
N GLN A 52 -5.76 -9.94 -8.50
CA GLN A 52 -6.15 -11.06 -7.67
C GLN A 52 -4.88 -11.68 -7.12
N GLY A 53 -4.71 -11.67 -5.80
CA GLY A 53 -3.49 -12.11 -5.15
C GLY A 53 -3.75 -13.16 -4.08
N LYS A 54 -2.88 -14.18 -4.01
CA LYS A 54 -2.85 -15.18 -2.97
C LYS A 54 -1.46 -15.23 -2.37
N VAL A 55 -1.37 -15.19 -1.05
CA VAL A 55 -0.10 -15.38 -0.35
C VAL A 55 0.32 -16.83 -0.43
N GLU A 56 1.59 -17.05 -0.76
CA GLU A 56 2.17 -18.39 -0.85
C GLU A 56 3.52 -18.42 -0.11
N ARG A 57 3.74 -19.50 0.62
CA ARG A 57 5.04 -19.77 1.22
C ARG A 57 6.03 -20.15 0.13
N ILE A 58 7.23 -19.60 0.18
CA ILE A 58 8.31 -19.99 -0.74
C ILE A 58 8.87 -21.32 -0.26
N PRO A 59 8.86 -22.37 -1.10
CA PRO A 59 9.46 -23.64 -0.74
C PRO A 59 10.99 -23.50 -0.69
N LEU A 60 11.55 -23.71 0.47
CA LEU A 60 13.00 -23.80 0.70
C LEU A 60 13.39 -25.26 0.85
N GLN A 61 14.58 -25.63 0.39
CA GLN A 61 15.10 -26.98 0.62
C GLN A 61 15.32 -27.25 2.11
N LYS A 62 15.75 -26.22 2.84
CA LYS A 62 15.86 -26.22 4.29
C LYS A 62 15.36 -24.87 4.83
N ASN A 63 14.58 -24.91 5.88
CA ASN A 63 14.11 -23.68 6.56
C ASN A 63 15.17 -23.06 7.49
N GLN A 64 16.29 -23.74 7.69
CA GLN A 64 17.39 -23.28 8.50
C GLN A 64 18.69 -23.46 7.74
N PHE A 65 19.50 -22.42 7.77
CA PHE A 65 20.85 -22.41 7.22
C PHE A 65 21.84 -22.05 8.34
N CYS A 66 22.97 -22.76 8.39
CA CYS A 66 24.00 -22.52 9.40
C CYS A 66 25.32 -22.19 8.71
N ASP A 67 26.04 -21.21 9.23
CA ASP A 67 27.39 -20.82 8.83
C ASP A 67 28.28 -20.59 10.08
N ASP A 68 29.46 -19.99 9.90
CA ASP A 68 30.41 -19.69 10.98
C ASP A 68 29.91 -18.62 11.97
N GLN A 69 28.84 -17.89 11.62
CA GLN A 69 28.19 -16.88 12.46
C GLN A 69 26.98 -17.43 13.22
N GLY A 70 26.57 -18.67 12.93
CA GLY A 70 25.44 -19.32 13.58
C GLY A 70 24.39 -19.86 12.63
N CYS A 71 23.22 -20.17 13.18
CA CYS A 71 22.11 -20.70 12.40
C CYS A 71 21.01 -19.63 12.25
N THR A 72 20.49 -19.47 11.04
CA THR A 72 19.37 -18.58 10.74
C THR A 72 18.17 -19.39 10.26
N GLN A 73 17.03 -19.19 10.90
CA GLN A 73 15.74 -19.74 10.48
C GLN A 73 15.03 -18.77 9.55
N TYR A 74 14.55 -19.27 8.41
CA TYR A 74 13.85 -18.47 7.40
C TYR A 74 12.35 -18.79 7.37
N ASP A 75 11.52 -17.75 7.36
CA ASP A 75 10.09 -17.81 6.99
C ASP A 75 9.82 -16.84 5.85
N LEU A 76 9.75 -17.37 4.63
CA LEU A 76 9.64 -16.59 3.41
C LEU A 76 8.28 -16.81 2.73
N GLN A 77 7.55 -15.73 2.52
CA GLN A 77 6.27 -15.75 1.84
C GLN A 77 6.27 -14.72 0.71
N THR A 78 5.77 -15.10 -0.45
CA THR A 78 5.54 -14.19 -1.57
C THR A 78 4.04 -14.05 -1.83
N ILE A 79 3.70 -13.31 -2.87
CA ILE A 79 2.34 -13.24 -3.40
C ILE A 79 2.32 -13.83 -4.81
N LYS A 80 1.30 -14.63 -5.10
CA LYS A 80 0.98 -15.10 -6.44
C LYS A 80 -0.22 -14.31 -6.93
N THR A 81 -0.06 -13.63 -8.06
CA THR A 81 -1.10 -12.78 -8.63
C THR A 81 -1.52 -13.28 -10.03
N ASN A 82 -2.56 -12.66 -10.59
CA ASN A 82 -2.92 -12.81 -12.00
C ASN A 82 -2.03 -11.99 -12.96
N VAL A 83 -0.93 -11.40 -12.44
CA VAL A 83 0.03 -10.57 -13.23
C VAL A 83 1.45 -11.12 -13.01
N PRO A 84 1.92 -12.06 -13.86
CA PRO A 84 3.14 -12.83 -13.63
C PRO A 84 4.42 -12.02 -13.41
N TRP A 85 4.58 -10.86 -14.05
CA TRP A 85 5.77 -10.04 -13.85
C TRP A 85 5.85 -9.40 -12.45
N ILE A 86 4.70 -9.19 -11.79
CA ILE A 86 4.66 -8.75 -10.38
C ILE A 86 5.14 -9.88 -9.46
N ASP A 87 4.70 -11.11 -9.72
CA ASP A 87 5.12 -12.28 -8.95
C ASP A 87 6.64 -12.45 -9.03
N GLU A 88 7.18 -12.37 -10.27
CA GLU A 88 8.62 -12.48 -10.51
C GLU A 88 9.40 -11.33 -9.84
N TYR A 89 8.91 -10.10 -9.91
CA TYR A 89 9.52 -8.96 -9.22
C TYR A 89 9.71 -9.25 -7.72
N PHE A 90 8.67 -9.71 -7.04
CA PHE A 90 8.77 -9.97 -5.60
C PHE A 90 9.64 -11.18 -5.30
N LEU A 91 9.56 -12.25 -6.08
CA LEU A 91 10.41 -13.41 -5.91
C LEU A 91 11.90 -13.05 -6.05
N GLN A 92 12.26 -12.25 -7.04
CA GLN A 92 13.64 -11.79 -7.23
C GLN A 92 14.11 -10.86 -6.12
N ARG A 93 13.23 -9.99 -5.62
CA ARG A 93 13.52 -9.12 -4.48
C ARG A 93 13.84 -9.95 -3.22
N ILE A 94 13.05 -10.98 -2.93
CA ILE A 94 13.27 -11.88 -1.78
C ILE A 94 14.57 -12.66 -1.96
N LYS A 95 14.82 -13.25 -3.13
CA LYS A 95 16.07 -13.96 -3.43
C LYS A 95 17.31 -13.08 -3.25
N LYS A 96 17.22 -11.81 -3.67
CA LYS A 96 18.31 -10.85 -3.50
C LYS A 96 18.53 -10.45 -2.03
N ALA A 97 17.46 -10.34 -1.24
CA ALA A 97 17.54 -9.96 0.17
C ALA A 97 18.16 -11.06 1.04
N VAL A 98 17.83 -12.31 0.77
CA VAL A 98 18.28 -13.47 1.56
C VAL A 98 18.85 -14.58 0.68
N PRO A 99 19.95 -14.34 -0.04
CA PRO A 99 20.50 -15.29 -1.03
C PRO A 99 20.87 -16.62 -0.40
N THR A 100 21.33 -16.65 0.83
CA THR A 100 21.71 -17.86 1.57
C THR A 100 20.54 -18.83 1.76
N ALA A 101 19.30 -18.35 1.87
CA ALA A 101 18.12 -19.20 1.96
C ALA A 101 17.87 -20.05 0.69
N PHE A 102 18.47 -19.67 -0.43
CA PHE A 102 18.29 -20.31 -1.76
C PHE A 102 19.52 -21.07 -2.22
N THR A 103 20.60 -21.12 -1.45
CA THR A 103 21.81 -21.87 -1.80
C THR A 103 21.68 -23.33 -1.42
N ASN A 104 22.27 -24.21 -2.23
CA ASN A 104 22.38 -25.63 -1.94
C ASN A 104 23.65 -25.94 -1.12
N GLU A 105 24.49 -24.94 -0.88
CA GLU A 105 25.74 -25.11 -0.17
C GLU A 105 25.47 -25.15 1.35
N ASN A 106 25.41 -26.36 1.91
CA ASN A 106 25.66 -26.55 3.31
C ASN A 106 27.18 -26.46 3.53
N LYS A 107 27.68 -25.32 3.89
CA LYS A 107 28.85 -25.31 4.71
C LYS A 107 28.40 -25.91 6.03
N GLU A 108 28.74 -27.18 6.31
CA GLU A 108 28.61 -27.71 7.66
C GLU A 108 29.39 -26.73 8.54
N ALA A 109 28.68 -25.80 9.12
CA ALA A 109 29.25 -24.98 10.15
C ALA A 109 29.64 -25.93 11.24
N LYS A 110 30.91 -26.15 11.41
CA LYS A 110 31.48 -26.46 12.73
C LYS A 110 31.28 -25.17 13.55
N ALA A 111 30.03 -24.80 13.75
CA ALA A 111 29.69 -23.82 14.76
C ALA A 111 30.20 -24.46 16.04
N ASP A 112 31.19 -23.83 16.65
CA ASP A 112 31.53 -24.12 18.05
C ASP A 112 30.18 -23.92 18.78
N ALA A 113 29.48 -25.04 18.97
CA ALA A 113 28.14 -25.05 19.54
C ALA A 113 28.10 -24.45 20.97
N GLU A 114 29.26 -24.19 21.53
CA GLU A 114 29.43 -23.50 22.82
C GLU A 114 29.34 -21.95 22.71
N LYS A 115 29.42 -21.36 21.50
CA LYS A 115 29.47 -19.90 21.33
C LYS A 115 28.18 -19.25 20.87
N VAL A 116 27.26 -19.98 20.27
CA VAL A 116 26.01 -19.39 19.72
C VAL A 116 24.81 -19.88 20.52
N GLN A 117 24.45 -19.14 21.56
CA GLN A 117 23.19 -19.36 22.28
C GLN A 117 22.03 -18.75 21.48
N GLY A 118 21.33 -19.57 20.71
CA GLY A 118 20.08 -19.17 20.03
C GLY A 118 20.14 -19.29 18.52
N ILE A 119 19.02 -18.97 17.90
CA ILE A 119 18.82 -19.03 16.45
C ILE A 119 18.45 -17.64 15.95
N ASN A 120 19.15 -17.17 14.93
CA ASN A 120 18.78 -15.97 14.19
C ASN A 120 17.45 -16.22 13.44
N GLN A 121 16.68 -15.20 13.22
CA GLN A 121 15.42 -15.28 12.47
C GLN A 121 15.44 -14.28 11.32
N SER A 122 14.99 -14.72 10.16
CA SER A 122 14.76 -13.86 9.01
C SER A 122 13.38 -14.18 8.42
N THR A 123 12.48 -13.21 8.49
CA THR A 123 11.12 -13.34 7.97
C THR A 123 10.90 -12.31 6.87
N ILE A 124 10.40 -12.73 5.71
CA ILE A 124 9.98 -11.82 4.66
C ILE A 124 8.60 -12.25 4.18
N TYR A 125 7.68 -11.29 4.04
CA TYR A 125 6.42 -11.56 3.38
C TYR A 125 5.95 -10.39 2.53
N VAL A 126 5.19 -10.71 1.48
CA VAL A 126 4.56 -9.75 0.57
C VAL A 126 3.05 -9.77 0.76
N ARG A 127 2.43 -8.60 0.76
CA ARG A 127 0.98 -8.43 0.82
C ARG A 127 0.51 -7.44 -0.23
N PHE A 128 -0.61 -7.73 -0.86
CA PHE A 128 -1.36 -6.75 -1.64
C PHE A 128 -2.10 -5.82 -0.68
N ILE A 129 -1.96 -4.52 -0.89
CA ILE A 129 -2.54 -3.50 -0.03
C ILE A 129 -3.77 -2.87 -0.66
N SER A 130 -3.63 -2.35 -1.88
CA SER A 130 -4.71 -1.64 -2.55
C SER A 130 -4.48 -1.52 -4.05
N GLN A 131 -5.54 -1.23 -4.76
CA GLN A 131 -5.47 -0.82 -6.16
C GLN A 131 -6.39 0.38 -6.38
N ASN A 132 -5.86 1.39 -7.07
CA ASN A 132 -6.62 2.53 -7.56
C ASN A 132 -6.41 2.64 -9.07
N ASN A 133 -7.43 2.30 -9.85
CA ASN A 133 -7.35 2.18 -11.31
C ASN A 133 -6.18 1.27 -11.74
N ASN A 134 -5.17 1.84 -12.40
CA ASN A 134 -3.97 1.14 -12.86
C ASN A 134 -2.81 1.16 -11.84
N LEU A 135 -3.00 1.72 -10.67
CA LEU A 135 -1.97 1.77 -9.62
C LEU A 135 -2.24 0.68 -8.59
N ALA A 136 -1.37 -0.31 -8.53
CA ALA A 136 -1.45 -1.42 -7.57
C ALA A 136 -0.33 -1.30 -6.55
N THR A 137 -0.69 -1.22 -5.27
CA THR A 137 0.26 -1.07 -4.15
C THR A 137 0.37 -2.38 -3.38
N PHE A 138 1.60 -2.76 -3.11
CA PHE A 138 1.98 -3.91 -2.30
C PHE A 138 2.88 -3.46 -1.16
N MET A 139 3.04 -4.30 -0.15
CA MET A 139 3.97 -4.12 0.94
C MET A 139 4.86 -5.35 1.06
N ILE A 140 6.18 -5.11 1.17
CA ILE A 140 7.17 -6.10 1.58
C ILE A 140 7.47 -5.82 3.04
N TYR A 141 7.24 -6.79 3.90
CA TYR A 141 7.69 -6.75 5.28
C TYR A 141 8.93 -7.62 5.41
N SER A 142 9.93 -7.13 6.12
CA SER A 142 11.07 -7.92 6.56
C SER A 142 11.26 -7.76 8.06
N TYR A 143 11.70 -8.83 8.71
CA TYR A 143 12.09 -8.87 10.11
C TYR A 143 13.33 -9.70 10.26
N GLU A 144 14.31 -9.16 10.97
CA GLU A 144 15.55 -9.82 11.27
C GLU A 144 15.82 -9.76 12.78
N TYR A 145 16.14 -10.90 13.35
CA TYR A 145 16.55 -11.03 14.75
C TYR A 145 17.88 -11.76 14.81
N SER A 146 18.84 -11.16 15.46
CA SER A 146 20.11 -11.80 15.79
C SER A 146 20.02 -12.42 17.18
N ALA A 147 20.43 -13.67 17.31
CA ALA A 147 20.42 -14.39 18.59
C ALA A 147 21.17 -13.59 19.67
N GLY A 148 20.52 -13.40 20.82
CA GLY A 148 21.07 -12.60 21.93
C GLY A 148 20.83 -11.09 21.84
N ALA A 149 20.25 -10.56 20.74
CA ALA A 149 19.85 -9.17 20.67
C ALA A 149 18.62 -8.91 21.56
N ALA A 150 18.50 -7.67 22.05
CA ALA A 150 17.36 -7.28 22.89
C ALA A 150 16.03 -7.30 22.12
N HIS A 151 16.07 -7.04 20.81
CA HIS A 151 14.91 -7.08 19.90
C HIS A 151 15.39 -7.27 18.46
N GLY A 152 14.46 -7.64 17.59
CA GLY A 152 14.69 -7.66 16.14
C GLY A 152 14.45 -6.29 15.49
N MET A 153 14.83 -6.21 14.23
CA MET A 153 14.60 -5.05 13.36
C MET A 153 13.58 -5.43 12.30
N TYR A 154 12.58 -4.60 12.10
CA TYR A 154 11.63 -4.79 11.00
C TYR A 154 11.66 -3.61 10.04
N HIS A 155 11.25 -3.88 8.81
CA HIS A 155 11.08 -2.87 7.78
C HIS A 155 9.84 -3.18 6.95
N GLN A 156 9.11 -2.14 6.58
CA GLN A 156 7.98 -2.19 5.66
C GLN A 156 8.33 -1.32 4.44
N GLU A 157 8.44 -1.94 3.28
CA GLU A 157 8.62 -1.23 2.02
C GLU A 157 7.32 -1.30 1.21
N PHE A 158 6.80 -0.16 0.83
CA PHE A 158 5.66 -0.07 -0.05
C PHE A 158 6.12 0.03 -1.51
N VAL A 159 5.49 -0.76 -2.36
CA VAL A 159 5.82 -0.85 -3.79
C VAL A 159 4.55 -0.62 -4.57
N THR A 160 4.49 0.47 -5.32
CA THR A 160 3.38 0.77 -6.22
C THR A 160 3.80 0.53 -7.66
N PHE A 161 2.99 -0.20 -8.40
CA PHE A 161 3.15 -0.43 -9.84
C PHE A 161 2.13 0.35 -10.65
N ASP A 162 2.56 0.91 -11.77
CA ASP A 162 1.69 1.30 -12.87
C ASP A 162 1.48 0.06 -13.76
N LEU A 163 0.28 -0.52 -13.71
CA LEU A 163 -0.06 -1.73 -14.45
C LEU A 163 -0.06 -1.53 -15.96
N ASN A 164 -0.40 -0.33 -16.43
CA ASN A 164 -0.40 -0.01 -17.86
C ASN A 164 1.02 0.11 -18.41
N LYS A 165 1.92 0.72 -17.63
CA LYS A 165 3.33 0.90 -17.99
C LYS A 165 4.20 -0.31 -17.63
N GLN A 166 3.64 -1.29 -16.90
CA GLN A 166 4.33 -2.45 -16.32
C GLN A 166 5.61 -2.04 -15.56
N LYS A 167 5.50 -1.03 -14.72
CA LYS A 167 6.64 -0.40 -14.06
C LYS A 167 6.37 -0.17 -12.59
N ARG A 168 7.40 -0.44 -11.73
CA ARG A 168 7.44 0.09 -10.38
C ARG A 168 7.60 1.61 -10.44
N LEU A 169 6.83 2.33 -9.64
CA LEU A 169 6.93 3.78 -9.51
C LEU A 169 7.89 4.15 -8.37
N ALA A 170 8.84 5.00 -8.69
CA ALA A 170 9.62 5.77 -7.71
C ALA A 170 8.89 7.09 -7.41
N LEU A 171 9.25 7.77 -6.32
CA LEU A 171 8.67 9.06 -5.98
C LEU A 171 8.88 10.08 -7.13
N SER A 172 10.06 10.12 -7.73
CA SER A 172 10.38 10.98 -8.87
C SER A 172 9.53 10.70 -10.13
N ASP A 173 9.00 9.48 -10.28
CA ASP A 173 8.12 9.15 -11.41
C ASP A 173 6.77 9.85 -11.29
N ILE A 174 6.27 10.03 -10.07
CA ILE A 174 4.94 10.60 -9.80
C ILE A 174 4.96 12.11 -9.61
N LEU A 175 6.08 12.68 -9.19
CA LEU A 175 6.20 14.12 -8.96
C LEU A 175 6.35 14.89 -10.28
N LYS A 176 5.84 16.13 -10.29
CA LYS A 176 6.16 17.10 -11.34
C LYS A 176 7.63 17.52 -11.23
N PRO A 177 8.28 17.89 -12.34
CA PRO A 177 9.69 18.30 -12.29
C PRO A 177 9.93 19.46 -11.30
N ASN A 178 11.02 19.38 -10.54
CA ASN A 178 11.48 20.41 -9.61
C ASN A 178 10.48 20.78 -8.50
N THR A 179 9.67 19.82 -8.05
CA THR A 179 8.69 20.05 -6.97
C THR A 179 9.08 19.42 -5.64
N GLU A 180 10.21 18.72 -5.53
CA GLU A 180 10.61 17.98 -4.32
C GLU A 180 10.67 18.88 -3.08
N ALA A 181 11.22 20.10 -3.19
CA ALA A 181 11.25 21.05 -2.08
C ALA A 181 9.85 21.51 -1.67
N THR A 182 8.96 21.73 -2.64
CA THR A 182 7.56 22.10 -2.38
C THR A 182 6.81 20.96 -1.70
N VAL A 183 7.07 19.71 -2.12
CA VAL A 183 6.50 18.49 -1.49
C VAL A 183 6.97 18.38 -0.04
N ALA A 184 8.29 18.56 0.21
CA ALA A 184 8.85 18.47 1.56
C ALA A 184 8.26 19.55 2.48
N GLN A 185 8.10 20.77 1.99
CA GLN A 185 7.47 21.86 2.74
C GLN A 185 6.00 21.56 3.06
N ALA A 186 5.22 21.14 2.07
CA ALA A 186 3.80 20.79 2.26
C ALA A 186 3.63 19.57 3.19
N LEU A 187 4.53 18.57 3.09
CA LEU A 187 4.55 17.43 3.97
C LEU A 187 4.85 17.84 5.42
N TYR A 188 5.83 18.76 5.60
CA TYR A 188 6.13 19.31 6.91
C TYR A 188 4.93 20.03 7.51
N GLU A 189 4.33 20.95 6.77
CA GLU A 189 3.18 21.74 7.23
C GLU A 189 1.99 20.83 7.64
N ALA A 190 1.74 19.80 6.87
CA ALA A 190 0.66 18.85 7.16
C ALA A 190 0.91 18.00 8.42
N ASN A 191 2.17 17.89 8.89
CA ASN A 191 2.56 17.05 10.03
C ASN A 191 3.33 17.84 11.11
N ALA A 192 3.23 19.19 11.10
CA ALA A 192 4.08 20.07 11.88
C ALA A 192 4.09 19.74 13.39
N ASN A 193 2.92 19.52 14.00
CA ASN A 193 2.80 19.22 15.41
C ASN A 193 3.63 18.00 15.84
N TRP A 194 3.60 16.93 15.06
CA TRP A 194 4.37 15.72 15.35
C TRP A 194 5.85 15.95 15.10
N LEU A 195 6.22 16.59 13.98
CA LEU A 195 7.61 16.86 13.61
C LEU A 195 8.30 17.78 14.62
N GLU A 196 7.62 18.82 15.11
CA GLU A 196 8.15 19.73 16.14
C GLU A 196 8.40 19.02 17.46
N GLN A 197 7.50 18.12 17.89
CA GLN A 197 7.69 17.30 19.08
C GLN A 197 8.92 16.40 19.00
N HIS A 198 9.31 16.01 17.75
CA HIS A 198 10.51 15.21 17.48
C HIS A 198 11.75 16.05 17.14
N ASN A 199 11.69 17.38 17.29
CA ASN A 199 12.78 18.31 16.97
C ASN A 199 13.25 18.23 15.51
N ILE A 200 12.33 17.93 14.60
CA ILE A 200 12.57 17.91 13.16
C ILE A 200 12.13 19.25 12.59
N THR A 201 13.06 19.96 11.96
CA THR A 201 12.78 21.24 11.30
C THR A 201 12.50 21.00 9.80
N PRO A 202 11.88 21.97 9.08
CA PRO A 202 11.66 21.84 7.64
C PRO A 202 12.92 21.52 6.84
N GLN A 203 14.07 22.07 7.27
CA GLN A 203 15.36 21.87 6.60
C GLN A 203 15.96 20.48 6.83
N LYS A 204 15.53 19.79 7.88
CA LYS A 204 15.99 18.43 8.22
C LYS A 204 15.10 17.34 7.64
N LEU A 205 13.85 17.68 7.32
CA LEU A 205 12.92 16.70 6.75
C LEU A 205 13.32 16.39 5.31
N GLN A 206 13.71 15.15 5.05
CA GLN A 206 13.92 14.62 3.71
C GLN A 206 12.71 13.82 3.28
N LEU A 207 12.43 13.78 1.97
CA LEU A 207 11.36 12.92 1.46
C LEU A 207 11.79 11.46 1.46
N SER A 208 10.98 10.60 1.99
CA SER A 208 11.18 9.16 1.88
C SER A 208 10.76 8.66 0.50
N ASP A 209 11.58 7.81 -0.14
CA ASP A 209 11.19 7.07 -1.35
C ASP A 209 10.21 5.91 -1.04
N ASN A 210 10.01 5.60 0.24
CA ASN A 210 9.05 4.61 0.70
C ASN A 210 7.71 5.30 0.94
N PHE A 211 6.80 5.18 -0.03
CA PHE A 211 5.50 5.84 0.02
C PHE A 211 4.38 4.94 -0.52
N TYR A 212 3.16 5.27 -0.12
CA TYR A 212 1.96 4.61 -0.66
C TYR A 212 0.77 5.58 -0.75
N TYR A 213 -0.26 5.14 -1.50
CA TYR A 213 -1.50 5.87 -1.64
C TYR A 213 -2.45 5.49 -0.50
N GLY A 214 -2.56 6.35 0.50
CA GLY A 214 -3.53 6.22 1.58
C GLY A 214 -4.92 6.72 1.19
N VAL A 215 -5.88 6.60 2.09
CA VAL A 215 -7.28 7.02 1.84
C VAL A 215 -7.38 8.53 1.55
N ASN A 216 -6.65 9.36 2.29
CA ASN A 216 -6.79 10.83 2.25
C ASN A 216 -5.52 11.56 1.79
N GLY A 217 -4.51 10.86 1.29
CA GLY A 217 -3.24 11.46 0.88
C GLY A 217 -2.18 10.44 0.54
N LEU A 218 -1.05 10.94 0.02
CA LEU A 218 0.17 10.18 -0.06
C LEU A 218 0.76 10.03 1.34
N VAL A 219 1.18 8.84 1.69
CA VAL A 219 1.81 8.54 2.98
C VAL A 219 3.26 8.20 2.74
N PHE A 220 4.16 8.93 3.40
CA PHE A 220 5.60 8.73 3.37
C PHE A 220 6.00 7.98 4.63
N VAL A 221 6.66 6.84 4.46
CA VAL A 221 7.03 5.93 5.55
C VAL A 221 8.51 6.00 5.79
N TYR A 222 8.90 6.25 7.03
CA TYR A 222 10.28 6.41 7.42
C TYR A 222 10.79 5.17 8.17
N PRO A 223 12.03 4.71 7.90
CA PRO A 223 12.62 3.59 8.61
C PRO A 223 12.68 3.80 10.12
N LEU A 224 12.81 2.69 10.84
CA LEU A 224 13.12 2.72 12.27
C LEU A 224 14.34 3.58 12.55
N TYR A 225 14.29 4.39 13.60
CA TYR A 225 15.36 5.30 14.05
C TYR A 225 15.68 6.49 13.12
N GLU A 226 15.03 6.63 11.96
CA GLU A 226 15.36 7.75 11.08
C GLU A 226 14.85 9.09 11.61
N ILE A 227 13.58 9.15 11.98
CA ILE A 227 12.94 10.39 12.46
C ILE A 227 12.23 10.23 13.81
N ALA A 228 12.25 9.04 14.41
CA ALA A 228 11.69 8.77 15.73
C ALA A 228 12.42 7.62 16.43
N ALA A 229 12.17 7.41 17.72
CA ALA A 229 12.69 6.28 18.48
C ALA A 229 12.05 4.94 18.04
N TYR A 230 12.77 3.83 18.25
CA TYR A 230 12.28 2.49 17.92
C TYR A 230 10.87 2.17 18.46
N ALA A 231 10.58 2.64 19.67
CA ALA A 231 9.29 2.40 20.32
C ALA A 231 8.09 3.01 19.56
N GLU A 232 8.32 3.97 18.67
CA GLU A 232 7.29 4.59 17.84
C GLU A 232 7.09 3.86 16.51
N GLY A 233 7.95 2.88 16.23
CA GLY A 233 7.88 2.13 15.00
C GLY A 233 8.43 2.88 13.79
N MET A 234 7.87 2.60 12.62
CA MET A 234 8.16 3.30 11.36
C MET A 234 7.17 4.44 11.20
N PRO A 235 7.58 5.71 11.37
CA PRO A 235 6.66 6.84 11.31
C PRO A 235 6.08 7.04 9.90
N GLU A 236 4.83 7.47 9.86
CA GLU A 236 4.08 7.77 8.64
C GLU A 236 3.69 9.24 8.60
N LEU A 237 4.23 9.98 7.62
CA LEU A 237 3.85 11.35 7.37
C LEU A 237 2.91 11.43 6.17
N LYS A 238 1.82 12.18 6.33
CA LYS A 238 0.77 12.26 5.31
C LYS A 238 0.78 13.59 4.57
N LEU A 239 0.85 13.53 3.23
CA LEU A 239 0.59 14.66 2.35
C LEU A 239 -0.86 14.56 1.85
N PRO A 240 -1.78 15.41 2.30
CA PRO A 240 -3.17 15.39 1.84
C PRO A 240 -3.28 15.54 0.32
N TYR A 241 -4.24 14.87 -0.32
CA TYR A 241 -4.42 14.96 -1.78
C TYR A 241 -4.71 16.39 -2.26
N VAL A 242 -5.35 17.21 -1.43
CA VAL A 242 -5.57 18.63 -1.73
C VAL A 242 -4.24 19.38 -1.91
N SER A 243 -3.20 19.03 -1.18
CA SER A 243 -1.84 19.59 -1.34
C SER A 243 -1.05 18.86 -2.44
N ALA A 244 -1.29 17.56 -2.61
CA ALA A 244 -0.59 16.77 -3.60
C ALA A 244 -0.94 17.14 -5.05
N LYS A 245 -2.15 17.67 -5.33
CA LYS A 245 -2.62 18.02 -6.69
C LYS A 245 -1.72 18.99 -7.44
N ASP A 246 -1.02 19.85 -6.73
CA ASP A 246 -0.16 20.87 -7.32
C ASP A 246 1.24 20.36 -7.63
N VAL A 247 1.66 19.27 -7.01
CA VAL A 247 3.03 18.72 -7.09
C VAL A 247 3.11 17.33 -7.69
N VAL A 248 2.02 16.56 -7.70
CA VAL A 248 1.94 15.23 -8.33
C VAL A 248 1.35 15.37 -9.73
N LYS A 249 1.84 14.56 -10.68
CA LYS A 249 1.29 14.47 -12.04
C LYS A 249 -0.15 13.95 -11.98
N ALA A 250 -1.04 14.52 -12.78
CA ALA A 250 -2.48 14.23 -12.74
C ALA A 250 -2.82 12.73 -12.96
N GLU A 251 -2.05 12.04 -13.80
CA GLU A 251 -2.23 10.61 -14.07
C GLU A 251 -1.94 9.70 -12.86
N TYR A 252 -1.24 10.22 -11.85
CA TYR A 252 -0.90 9.51 -10.61
C TYR A 252 -1.69 10.00 -9.40
N LEU A 253 -2.67 10.86 -9.59
CA LEU A 253 -3.59 11.25 -8.53
C LEU A 253 -4.83 10.34 -8.57
N PRO A 254 -5.30 9.85 -7.43
CA PRO A 254 -6.59 9.16 -7.38
C PRO A 254 -7.71 10.12 -7.78
N SER A 255 -8.76 9.58 -8.38
CA SER A 255 -9.98 10.34 -8.63
C SER A 255 -10.57 10.79 -7.29
N LEU A 256 -10.39 12.04 -6.94
CA LEU A 256 -11.01 12.60 -5.75
C LEU A 256 -12.52 12.69 -5.98
N PRO A 257 -13.36 12.38 -4.98
CA PRO A 257 -14.77 12.66 -5.06
C PRO A 257 -14.95 14.16 -5.38
N GLN A 258 -15.58 14.47 -6.50
CA GLN A 258 -15.99 15.81 -6.77
C GLN A 258 -17.21 16.07 -5.88
N TYR A 259 -16.98 16.70 -4.73
CA TYR A 259 -18.08 17.28 -3.97
C TYR A 259 -18.65 18.38 -4.87
N ALA A 260 -19.86 18.20 -5.34
CA ALA A 260 -20.61 19.30 -5.95
C ALA A 260 -20.60 20.45 -4.94
N ASN A 261 -20.04 21.58 -5.33
CA ASN A 261 -20.16 22.79 -4.50
C ASN A 261 -21.65 23.03 -4.28
N PRO A 262 -22.09 23.30 -3.02
CA PRO A 262 -23.47 23.59 -2.72
C PRO A 262 -23.97 24.86 -3.42
#